data_505451f72b777afbeb03514c167b243a
#
_entry.id   505451f72b777afbeb03514c167b243a
#
_cell.length_a   1.000
_cell.length_b   1.000
_cell.length_c   1.000
_cell.angle_alpha   90.00
_cell.angle_beta   90.00
_cell.angle_gamma   90.00
#
_symmetry.space_group_name_H-M   'P 1'
#
loop_
_entity.id
_entity.type
_entity.pdbx_description
1 polymer ?
#
loop_
_entity_poly.entity_id
_entity_poly.type
_entity_poly.pdbx_seq_one_letter_code
_entity_poly.pdbx_strand_id
1 'polypeptide(L)'
;MNGTPPLAGLDMVETTEVAAPEGRIRGSGDNEVATYLEIAEAREPGQALTPAPNAPDAVVVLDYGGQFSMLIARRIREAGVYSELIPWDAPAEKLNHLNVRAFVLSGGPSSVYEPGAPTLAPYVLSSGVPVLGICYGMQLLAHALGGRVDPADHREYGHAVLNVAEAESPLFRGMAASMPVWMSHGDHVVQLPPGFRVIAQSENAPIAAMADRAGHVAIQFHPEVVHTPQGSQLIENFLFEVAGCDKAWTAGNFVDESIRGIRDAVGDGQVICALSGGVDSAVAARLVHAAVGDQLTCIFVDNGLLRLGEAERVVSTFTNHLEIKLRHVDAQDRFLSELAEVTNPETKRKRIGETFIHLFEDETRSLGQVDFLVQGTTYPDV
;
A
#
# COMPACT_ATOMS: atom_id res chain seq x y z
N MET A 1 -5.64 -43.48 43.92
CA MET A 1 -4.66 -43.87 42.88
C MET A 1 -5.30 -43.70 41.54
N ASN A 2 -4.93 -42.73 40.84
CA ASN A 2 -4.76 -42.58 39.39
C ASN A 2 -4.63 -41.12 39.09
N GLY A 3 -3.39 -40.69 38.95
CA GLY A 3 -3.03 -39.35 38.58
C GLY A 3 -3.11 -39.18 37.08
N THR A 4 -3.67 -38.07 36.68
CA THR A 4 -3.63 -37.52 35.31
C THR A 4 -2.28 -36.82 35.13
N PRO A 5 -1.53 -37.02 34.03
CA PRO A 5 -0.28 -36.31 33.79
C PRO A 5 -0.51 -34.86 33.34
N PRO A 6 0.41 -33.94 33.65
CA PRO A 6 0.29 -32.55 33.26
C PRO A 6 0.64 -32.37 31.76
N LEU A 7 -0.10 -31.50 31.09
CA LEU A 7 0.18 -31.00 29.75
C LEU A 7 1.54 -30.30 29.74
N ALA A 8 2.42 -30.78 28.87
CA ALA A 8 3.75 -30.28 28.65
C ALA A 8 3.72 -28.88 27.98
N GLY A 9 4.68 -28.06 28.40
CA GLY A 9 4.88 -26.68 28.14
C GLY A 9 4.93 -26.28 26.68
N LEU A 10 4.40 -25.09 26.47
CA LEU A 10 4.76 -24.23 25.35
C LEU A 10 6.15 -23.64 25.64
N ASP A 11 7.13 -24.10 24.87
CA ASP A 11 8.48 -23.53 24.89
C ASP A 11 8.40 -22.08 24.41
N MET A 12 8.68 -21.16 25.33
CA MET A 12 9.01 -19.78 25.03
C MET A 12 10.30 -19.76 24.21
N VAL A 13 10.22 -19.29 22.98
CA VAL A 13 11.42 -19.00 22.18
C VAL A 13 12.16 -17.86 22.86
N GLU A 14 13.32 -18.16 23.43
CA GLU A 14 14.27 -17.17 23.90
C GLU A 14 14.70 -16.28 22.73
N THR A 15 14.36 -14.99 22.82
CA THR A 15 14.96 -13.97 21.97
C THR A 15 16.42 -13.81 22.36
N THR A 16 17.31 -14.37 21.56
CA THR A 16 18.74 -14.05 21.64
C THR A 16 18.93 -12.60 21.27
N GLU A 17 19.30 -11.78 22.24
CA GLU A 17 19.87 -10.44 22.03
C GLU A 17 21.09 -10.57 21.11
N VAL A 18 20.97 -10.11 19.89
CA VAL A 18 22.13 -9.89 19.02
C VAL A 18 22.80 -8.60 19.51
N ALA A 19 23.93 -8.74 20.16
CA ALA A 19 24.77 -7.60 20.58
C ALA A 19 25.12 -6.74 19.38
N ALA A 20 24.80 -5.44 19.45
CA ALA A 20 25.23 -4.45 18.50
C ALA A 20 26.78 -4.39 18.45
N PRO A 21 27.41 -4.29 17.27
CA PRO A 21 28.86 -4.14 17.19
C PRO A 21 29.26 -2.78 17.76
N GLU A 22 30.09 -2.81 18.81
CA GLU A 22 30.82 -1.63 19.31
C GLU A 22 31.82 -1.16 18.25
N GLY A 23 31.62 0.02 17.70
CA GLY A 23 32.53 0.64 16.76
C GLY A 23 32.03 2.00 16.26
N ARG A 24 31.79 2.95 17.17
CA ARG A 24 31.61 4.36 16.78
C ARG A 24 32.95 4.97 16.38
N ILE A 25 33.22 5.04 15.08
CA ILE A 25 34.25 5.92 14.54
C ILE A 25 33.61 7.32 14.40
N ARG A 26 34.13 8.29 15.16
CA ARG A 26 33.84 9.71 14.97
C ARG A 26 34.61 10.16 13.72
N GLY A 27 33.94 10.31 12.59
CA GLY A 27 34.47 10.93 11.38
C GLY A 27 33.68 12.19 11.03
N SER A 28 34.35 13.20 10.52
CA SER A 28 33.76 14.42 9.97
C SER A 28 32.91 14.09 8.74
N GLY A 29 31.89 14.93 8.43
CA GLY A 29 30.87 14.67 7.40
C GLY A 29 31.37 14.24 5.99
N ASP A 30 32.65 14.48 5.65
CA ASP A 30 33.24 14.02 4.39
C ASP A 30 33.46 12.50 4.33
N ASN A 31 33.57 11.82 5.48
CA ASN A 31 33.73 10.36 5.52
C ASN A 31 32.38 9.63 5.39
N GLU A 32 31.26 10.24 5.76
CA GLU A 32 29.94 9.61 5.59
C GLU A 32 29.55 9.52 4.11
N VAL A 33 29.80 10.57 3.34
CA VAL A 33 29.56 10.58 1.89
C VAL A 33 30.44 9.55 1.16
N ALA A 34 31.73 9.46 1.55
CA ALA A 34 32.64 8.46 1.00
C ALA A 34 32.20 7.03 1.37
N THR A 35 31.75 6.81 2.60
CA THR A 35 31.23 5.52 3.07
C THR A 35 29.93 5.13 2.31
N TYR A 36 29.05 6.09 2.03
CA TYR A 36 27.85 5.82 1.22
C TYR A 36 28.17 5.54 -0.24
N LEU A 37 29.16 6.21 -0.82
CA LEU A 37 29.64 5.92 -2.18
C LEU A 37 30.35 4.57 -2.25
N GLU A 38 31.20 4.23 -1.25
CA GLU A 38 31.81 2.89 -1.13
C GLU A 38 30.75 1.80 -0.88
N ILE A 39 29.70 2.05 -0.10
CA ILE A 39 28.56 1.13 0.09
C ILE A 39 27.76 1.01 -1.23
N ALA A 40 27.65 2.06 -2.02
CA ALA A 40 27.00 2.01 -3.33
C ALA A 40 27.84 1.27 -4.38
N GLU A 41 29.18 1.36 -4.30
CA GLU A 41 30.13 0.66 -5.17
C GLU A 41 30.46 -0.77 -4.69
N ALA A 42 30.44 -1.04 -3.37
CA ALA A 42 30.64 -2.35 -2.76
C ALA A 42 29.36 -3.19 -2.66
N ARG A 43 28.25 -2.73 -3.21
CA ARG A 43 27.02 -3.54 -3.27
C ARG A 43 27.29 -4.78 -4.10
N GLU A 44 27.17 -5.94 -3.46
CA GLU A 44 26.73 -7.12 -4.20
C GLU A 44 25.55 -6.69 -5.09
N PRO A 45 25.50 -7.09 -6.37
CA PRO A 45 24.40 -6.69 -7.24
C PRO A 45 23.12 -7.02 -6.50
N GLY A 46 22.40 -5.99 -6.06
CA GLY A 46 21.15 -6.13 -5.35
C GLY A 46 20.30 -7.06 -6.19
N GLN A 47 19.55 -7.94 -5.57
CA GLN A 47 18.73 -8.93 -6.27
C GLN A 47 17.97 -8.20 -7.37
N ALA A 48 18.38 -8.43 -8.62
CA ALA A 48 17.74 -7.81 -9.77
C ALA A 48 16.29 -8.30 -9.79
N LEU A 49 15.36 -7.37 -9.94
CA LEU A 49 13.95 -7.74 -10.15
C LEU A 49 13.89 -8.65 -11.37
N THR A 50 13.46 -9.89 -11.16
CA THR A 50 13.36 -10.88 -12.23
C THR A 50 11.86 -11.15 -12.46
N PRO A 51 11.22 -10.39 -13.38
CA PRO A 51 9.79 -10.58 -13.63
C PRO A 51 9.50 -11.99 -14.15
N ALA A 52 8.39 -12.56 -13.70
CA ALA A 52 7.90 -13.82 -14.25
C ALA A 52 7.58 -13.66 -15.75
N PRO A 53 7.66 -14.72 -16.54
CA PRO A 53 7.23 -14.67 -17.93
C PRO A 53 5.78 -14.17 -18.03
N ASN A 54 5.52 -13.17 -18.86
CA ASN A 54 4.22 -12.50 -19.03
C ASN A 54 3.72 -11.73 -17.79
N ALA A 55 4.60 -11.32 -16.88
CA ALA A 55 4.23 -10.45 -15.78
C ALA A 55 3.63 -9.13 -16.31
N PRO A 56 2.52 -8.63 -15.74
CA PRO A 56 1.92 -7.38 -16.18
C PRO A 56 2.82 -6.18 -15.86
N ASP A 57 2.83 -5.21 -16.76
CA ASP A 57 3.48 -3.92 -16.51
C ASP A 57 2.81 -3.22 -15.32
N ALA A 58 3.60 -2.77 -14.36
CA ALA A 58 3.10 -2.16 -13.14
C ALA A 58 3.96 -0.99 -12.67
N VAL A 59 3.31 -0.03 -12.02
CA VAL A 59 3.98 0.99 -11.21
C VAL A 59 3.81 0.60 -9.73
N VAL A 60 4.92 0.45 -9.04
CA VAL A 60 4.92 0.07 -7.62
C VAL A 60 4.95 1.32 -6.75
N VAL A 61 3.95 1.46 -5.87
CA VAL A 61 3.89 2.52 -4.87
C VAL A 61 4.41 1.96 -3.56
N LEU A 62 5.51 2.52 -3.05
CA LEU A 62 6.04 2.18 -1.74
C LEU A 62 5.38 3.07 -0.68
N ASP A 63 4.74 2.43 0.30
CA ASP A 63 4.02 3.12 1.38
C ASP A 63 4.94 3.42 2.56
N TYR A 64 5.18 4.70 2.77
CA TYR A 64 5.97 5.22 3.89
C TYR A 64 5.10 5.68 5.08
N GLY A 65 3.85 5.22 5.14
CA GLY A 65 2.91 5.53 6.22
C GLY A 65 2.16 6.84 6.03
N GLY A 66 2.16 7.39 4.82
CA GLY A 66 1.42 8.59 4.47
C GLY A 66 -0.07 8.33 4.29
N GLN A 67 -0.92 9.32 4.60
CA GLN A 67 -2.38 9.23 4.45
C GLN A 67 -2.84 9.06 3.00
N PHE A 68 -2.00 9.38 2.02
CA PHE A 68 -2.38 9.46 0.62
C PHE A 68 -1.78 8.37 -0.27
N SER A 69 -1.08 7.38 0.29
CA SER A 69 -0.43 6.30 -0.48
C SER A 69 -1.42 5.53 -1.36
N MET A 70 -2.60 5.20 -0.81
CA MET A 70 -3.69 4.57 -1.58
C MET A 70 -4.25 5.49 -2.67
N LEU A 71 -4.31 6.80 -2.40
CA LEU A 71 -4.80 7.76 -3.38
C LEU A 71 -3.83 7.90 -4.56
N ILE A 72 -2.52 7.84 -4.30
CA ILE A 72 -1.49 7.80 -5.36
C ILE A 72 -1.72 6.57 -6.26
N ALA A 73 -1.83 5.37 -5.67
CA ALA A 73 -2.08 4.14 -6.42
C ALA A 73 -3.39 4.23 -7.24
N ARG A 74 -4.44 4.81 -6.66
CA ARG A 74 -5.70 5.05 -7.35
C ARG A 74 -5.55 5.99 -8.54
N ARG A 75 -4.82 7.12 -8.40
CA ARG A 75 -4.58 8.07 -9.50
C ARG A 75 -3.82 7.43 -10.67
N ILE A 76 -2.86 6.56 -10.38
CA ILE A 76 -2.14 5.81 -11.40
C ILE A 76 -3.10 4.89 -12.18
N ARG A 77 -3.99 4.19 -11.47
CA ARG A 77 -5.01 3.32 -12.09
C ARG A 77 -6.04 4.14 -12.88
N GLU A 78 -6.46 5.29 -12.40
CA GLU A 78 -7.35 6.22 -13.12
C GLU A 78 -6.70 6.71 -14.42
N ALA A 79 -5.37 6.83 -14.49
CA ALA A 79 -4.63 7.13 -15.71
C ALA A 79 -4.53 5.94 -16.68
N GLY A 80 -4.97 4.75 -16.30
CA GLY A 80 -4.96 3.54 -17.12
C GLY A 80 -3.68 2.71 -17.04
N VAL A 81 -2.92 2.85 -15.94
CA VAL A 81 -1.72 2.05 -15.65
C VAL A 81 -1.97 1.21 -14.38
N TYR A 82 -1.58 -0.07 -14.40
CA TYR A 82 -1.67 -0.90 -13.20
C TYR A 82 -0.70 -0.40 -12.13
N SER A 83 -1.16 -0.41 -10.89
CA SER A 83 -0.30 -0.07 -9.75
C SER A 83 -0.52 -1.02 -8.59
N GLU A 84 0.55 -1.32 -7.88
CA GLU A 84 0.51 -2.09 -6.65
C GLU A 84 1.09 -1.25 -5.50
N LEU A 85 0.39 -1.27 -4.36
CA LEU A 85 0.81 -0.60 -3.13
C LEU A 85 1.41 -1.65 -2.21
N ILE A 86 2.66 -1.45 -1.80
CA ILE A 86 3.36 -2.35 -0.88
C ILE A 86 4.06 -1.56 0.23
N PRO A 87 4.28 -2.16 1.41
CA PRO A 87 5.09 -1.54 2.46
C PRO A 87 6.50 -1.21 1.97
N TRP A 88 7.09 -0.13 2.48
CA TRP A 88 8.42 0.35 2.11
C TRP A 88 9.55 -0.65 2.36
N ASP A 89 9.36 -1.54 3.35
CA ASP A 89 10.29 -2.60 3.76
C ASP A 89 10.02 -3.97 3.11
N ALA A 90 9.07 -4.02 2.17
CA ALA A 90 8.76 -5.26 1.47
C ALA A 90 9.99 -5.81 0.72
N PRO A 91 10.27 -7.11 0.80
CA PRO A 91 11.39 -7.71 0.09
C PRO A 91 11.15 -7.74 -1.43
N ALA A 92 12.24 -7.68 -2.21
CA ALA A 92 12.20 -7.63 -3.68
C ALA A 92 11.41 -8.80 -4.32
N GLU A 93 11.42 -9.96 -3.69
CA GLU A 93 10.74 -11.17 -4.15
C GLU A 93 9.22 -10.98 -4.29
N LYS A 94 8.64 -10.10 -3.48
CA LYS A 94 7.21 -9.75 -3.60
C LYS A 94 6.86 -9.09 -4.93
N LEU A 95 7.84 -8.59 -5.67
CA LEU A 95 7.65 -7.94 -6.96
C LEU A 95 7.86 -8.86 -8.17
N ASN A 96 8.27 -10.10 -7.97
CA ASN A 96 8.60 -11.03 -9.07
C ASN A 96 7.40 -11.34 -9.99
N HIS A 97 6.18 -11.12 -9.54
CA HIS A 97 4.97 -11.28 -10.34
C HIS A 97 4.65 -10.07 -11.23
N LEU A 98 5.45 -8.98 -11.15
CA LEU A 98 5.26 -7.74 -11.87
C LEU A 98 6.44 -7.45 -12.81
N ASN A 99 6.15 -6.84 -13.94
CA ASN A 99 7.15 -6.14 -14.75
C ASN A 99 7.16 -4.67 -14.31
N VAL A 100 8.02 -4.34 -13.33
CA VAL A 100 8.04 -3.01 -12.72
C VAL A 100 8.56 -1.99 -13.72
N ARG A 101 7.73 -0.99 -14.06
CA ARG A 101 8.03 0.10 -14.99
C ARG A 101 8.53 1.36 -14.30
N ALA A 102 8.08 1.59 -13.07
CA ALA A 102 8.51 2.72 -12.25
C ALA A 102 8.19 2.46 -10.77
N PHE A 103 8.88 3.17 -9.89
CA PHE A 103 8.54 3.28 -8.47
C PHE A 103 7.97 4.65 -8.14
N VAL A 104 6.99 4.69 -7.22
CA VAL A 104 6.53 5.92 -6.58
C VAL A 104 6.77 5.79 -5.08
N LEU A 105 7.54 6.71 -4.51
CA LEU A 105 7.79 6.81 -3.08
C LEU A 105 6.76 7.76 -2.49
N SER A 106 5.90 7.27 -1.62
CA SER A 106 4.82 8.08 -1.05
C SER A 106 5.31 9.12 -0.04
N GLY A 107 4.41 9.98 0.41
CA GLY A 107 4.62 10.78 1.60
C GLY A 107 4.69 9.91 2.86
N GLY A 108 5.17 10.48 3.95
CA GLY A 108 5.27 9.82 5.26
C GLY A 108 5.37 10.83 6.40
N PRO A 109 5.10 10.41 7.65
CA PRO A 109 5.11 11.29 8.81
C PRO A 109 6.51 11.51 9.43
N SER A 110 7.50 10.72 9.02
CA SER A 110 8.85 10.72 9.62
C SER A 110 9.76 11.76 9.00
N SER A 111 10.86 12.09 9.68
CA SER A 111 11.99 12.84 9.12
C SER A 111 13.11 11.88 8.74
N VAL A 112 13.70 12.03 7.55
CA VAL A 112 14.68 11.09 6.98
C VAL A 112 15.97 10.94 7.82
N TYR A 113 16.24 11.88 8.69
CA TYR A 113 17.41 11.90 9.60
C TYR A 113 17.09 11.39 11.01
N GLU A 114 15.83 11.00 11.29
CA GLU A 114 15.45 10.44 12.59
C GLU A 114 15.88 8.98 12.72
N PRO A 115 16.37 8.55 13.90
CA PRO A 115 16.67 7.13 14.12
C PRO A 115 15.44 6.25 13.96
N GLY A 116 15.54 5.22 13.11
CA GLY A 116 14.44 4.30 12.83
C GLY A 116 13.45 4.80 11.77
N ALA A 117 13.73 5.94 11.12
CA ALA A 117 12.93 6.39 9.98
C ALA A 117 12.96 5.35 8.84
N PRO A 118 11.86 5.22 8.08
CA PRO A 118 11.82 4.37 6.89
C PRO A 118 12.92 4.72 5.89
N THR A 119 13.59 3.72 5.31
CA THR A 119 14.70 3.89 4.39
C THR A 119 14.33 3.51 2.95
N LEU A 120 15.16 3.90 1.99
CA LEU A 120 14.96 3.52 0.60
C LEU A 120 15.43 2.07 0.39
N ALA A 121 14.52 1.22 -0.06
CA ALA A 121 14.85 -0.17 -0.37
C ALA A 121 15.90 -0.25 -1.49
N PRO A 122 17.00 -1.04 -1.32
CA PRO A 122 18.09 -1.08 -2.29
C PRO A 122 17.70 -1.41 -3.72
N TYR A 123 16.68 -2.27 -3.89
CA TYR A 123 16.19 -2.67 -5.21
C TYR A 123 15.56 -1.52 -6.01
N VAL A 124 15.11 -0.45 -5.37
CA VAL A 124 14.51 0.70 -6.07
C VAL A 124 15.52 1.35 -7.02
N LEU A 125 16.70 1.68 -6.51
CA LEU A 125 17.74 2.31 -7.33
C LEU A 125 18.49 1.30 -8.22
N SER A 126 18.67 0.06 -7.75
CA SER A 126 19.35 -0.97 -8.54
C SER A 126 18.53 -1.52 -9.70
N SER A 127 17.22 -1.30 -9.71
CA SER A 127 16.32 -1.71 -10.80
C SER A 127 16.57 -0.94 -12.10
N GLY A 128 17.08 0.30 -12.00
CA GLY A 128 17.29 1.17 -13.15
C GLY A 128 16.01 1.75 -13.77
N VAL A 129 14.83 1.56 -13.13
CA VAL A 129 13.58 2.15 -13.61
C VAL A 129 13.37 3.56 -13.03
N PRO A 130 12.57 4.42 -13.69
CA PRO A 130 12.23 5.75 -13.18
C PRO A 130 11.61 5.73 -11.77
N VAL A 131 11.90 6.76 -10.98
CA VAL A 131 11.39 6.93 -9.61
C VAL A 131 10.73 8.29 -9.46
N LEU A 132 9.51 8.32 -8.91
CA LEU A 132 8.85 9.56 -8.47
C LEU A 132 8.83 9.60 -6.93
N GLY A 133 9.53 10.55 -6.32
CA GLY A 133 9.44 10.83 -4.88
C GLY A 133 8.41 11.92 -4.59
N ILE A 134 7.46 11.66 -3.68
CA ILE A 134 6.42 12.62 -3.27
C ILE A 134 6.61 12.96 -1.79
N CYS A 135 6.78 14.24 -1.45
CA CYS A 135 6.92 14.75 -0.10
C CYS A 135 8.05 14.05 0.68
N TYR A 136 7.74 13.18 1.63
CA TYR A 136 8.75 12.35 2.29
C TYR A 136 9.59 11.53 1.29
N GLY A 137 8.95 10.97 0.26
CA GLY A 137 9.64 10.23 -0.80
C GLY A 137 10.67 11.07 -1.57
N MET A 138 10.43 12.39 -1.75
CA MET A 138 11.42 13.31 -2.29
C MET A 138 12.61 13.49 -1.35
N GLN A 139 12.33 13.72 -0.08
CA GLN A 139 13.35 13.90 0.95
C GLN A 139 14.20 12.64 1.10
N LEU A 140 13.56 11.47 1.09
CA LEU A 140 14.21 10.17 1.16
C LEU A 140 15.13 9.92 -0.04
N LEU A 141 14.64 10.21 -1.26
CA LEU A 141 15.44 10.07 -2.49
C LEU A 141 16.65 11.03 -2.46
N ALA A 142 16.43 12.27 -2.02
CA ALA A 142 17.51 13.25 -1.88
C ALA A 142 18.56 12.76 -0.87
N HIS A 143 18.14 12.33 0.31
CA HIS A 143 19.02 11.85 1.37
C HIS A 143 19.81 10.61 0.93
N ALA A 144 19.14 9.63 0.33
CA ALA A 144 19.75 8.38 -0.13
C ALA A 144 20.81 8.56 -1.25
N LEU A 145 20.69 9.65 -2.00
CA LEU A 145 21.61 9.97 -3.12
C LEU A 145 22.65 11.05 -2.76
N GLY A 146 22.80 11.39 -1.46
CA GLY A 146 23.85 12.29 -0.97
C GLY A 146 23.46 13.78 -1.01
N GLY A 147 22.19 14.10 -1.13
CA GLY A 147 21.62 15.42 -0.87
C GLY A 147 21.42 15.65 0.64
N ARG A 148 20.96 16.86 1.01
CA ARG A 148 20.69 17.21 2.40
C ARG A 148 19.27 17.69 2.59
N VAL A 149 18.65 17.20 3.67
CA VAL A 149 17.32 17.56 4.13
C VAL A 149 17.44 18.17 5.52
N ASP A 150 16.86 19.33 5.74
CA ASP A 150 16.84 20.03 7.03
C ASP A 150 15.38 20.38 7.41
N PRO A 151 15.10 20.58 8.71
CA PRO A 151 13.85 21.17 9.14
C PRO A 151 13.62 22.53 8.49
N ALA A 152 12.42 22.81 8.03
CA ALA A 152 12.07 24.11 7.48
C ALA A 152 11.87 25.14 8.60
N ASP A 153 12.37 26.37 8.41
CA ASP A 153 12.13 27.49 9.33
C ASP A 153 10.63 27.81 9.41
N HIS A 154 9.93 27.66 8.28
CA HIS A 154 8.49 27.79 8.17
C HIS A 154 7.91 26.50 7.60
N ARG A 155 7.14 25.77 8.43
CA ARG A 155 6.37 24.60 7.98
C ARG A 155 5.33 25.03 6.95
N GLU A 156 5.20 24.27 5.88
CA GLU A 156 4.29 24.60 4.78
C GLU A 156 3.14 23.57 4.76
N TYR A 157 1.96 24.03 5.18
CA TYR A 157 0.72 23.24 5.16
C TYR A 157 -0.37 24.01 4.44
N GLY A 158 -0.93 23.42 3.38
CA GLY A 158 -2.01 24.02 2.61
C GLY A 158 -1.61 24.47 1.22
N HIS A 159 -2.26 25.49 0.71
CA HIS A 159 -2.03 26.01 -0.63
C HIS A 159 -0.73 26.78 -0.75
N ALA A 160 0.06 26.44 -1.76
CA ALA A 160 1.23 27.18 -2.20
C ALA A 160 1.18 27.40 -3.71
N VAL A 161 1.99 28.34 -4.19
CA VAL A 161 2.17 28.58 -5.63
C VAL A 161 3.49 27.95 -6.06
N LEU A 162 3.40 26.98 -6.97
CA LEU A 162 4.55 26.38 -7.62
C LEU A 162 4.93 27.19 -8.85
N ASN A 163 6.19 27.53 -8.99
CA ASN A 163 6.76 28.16 -10.16
C ASN A 163 7.69 27.16 -10.87
N VAL A 164 7.37 26.80 -12.10
CA VAL A 164 8.16 25.88 -12.93
C VAL A 164 9.43 26.61 -13.38
N ALA A 165 10.58 26.08 -13.00
CA ALA A 165 11.89 26.64 -13.35
C ALA A 165 12.39 26.09 -14.70
N GLU A 166 11.97 24.87 -15.07
CA GLU A 166 12.38 24.18 -16.29
C GLU A 166 11.13 23.69 -17.05
N ALA A 167 10.63 24.54 -17.95
CA ALA A 167 9.41 24.24 -18.72
C ALA A 167 9.57 23.03 -19.68
N GLU A 168 10.78 22.74 -20.11
CA GLU A 168 11.10 21.61 -20.99
C GLU A 168 11.18 20.26 -20.24
N SER A 169 11.04 20.29 -18.92
CA SER A 169 11.00 19.05 -18.13
C SER A 169 9.79 18.20 -18.55
N PRO A 170 9.99 16.90 -18.87
CA PRO A 170 8.88 16.02 -19.23
C PRO A 170 7.76 16.00 -18.18
N LEU A 171 8.11 16.16 -16.90
CA LEU A 171 7.16 16.18 -15.79
C LEU A 171 6.14 17.33 -15.89
N PHE A 172 6.54 18.48 -16.44
CA PHE A 172 5.70 19.69 -16.54
C PHE A 172 5.18 19.96 -17.97
N ARG A 173 5.32 18.97 -18.86
CA ARG A 173 4.83 19.13 -20.25
C ARG A 173 3.35 19.50 -20.31
N GLY A 174 3.05 20.59 -20.99
CA GLY A 174 1.68 21.08 -21.17
C GLY A 174 1.02 21.67 -19.93
N MET A 175 1.79 21.89 -18.85
CA MET A 175 1.31 22.48 -17.60
C MET A 175 1.59 23.99 -17.56
N ALA A 176 0.89 24.70 -16.67
CA ALA A 176 1.11 26.13 -16.46
C ALA A 176 2.48 26.40 -15.83
N ALA A 177 3.13 27.52 -16.22
CA ALA A 177 4.40 27.93 -15.63
C ALA A 177 4.30 28.28 -14.13
N SER A 178 3.10 28.66 -13.67
CA SER A 178 2.80 28.91 -12.26
C SER A 178 1.43 28.30 -11.94
N MET A 179 1.34 27.51 -10.87
CA MET A 179 0.12 26.78 -10.53
C MET A 179 -0.04 26.58 -9.02
N PRO A 180 -1.29 26.48 -8.52
CA PRO A 180 -1.54 26.13 -7.14
C PRO A 180 -1.25 24.65 -6.89
N VAL A 181 -0.60 24.36 -5.75
CA VAL A 181 -0.29 23.01 -5.27
C VAL A 181 -0.60 22.90 -3.79
N TRP A 182 -0.72 21.68 -3.29
CA TRP A 182 -0.92 21.39 -1.88
C TRP A 182 0.39 20.92 -1.23
N MET A 183 0.85 21.68 -0.25
CA MET A 183 2.02 21.37 0.55
C MET A 183 1.59 20.76 1.90
N SER A 184 2.41 19.84 2.43
CA SER A 184 2.19 19.23 3.75
C SER A 184 3.53 18.71 4.29
N HIS A 185 4.45 19.64 4.62
CA HIS A 185 5.79 19.25 5.07
C HIS A 185 6.35 20.16 6.17
N GLY A 186 7.16 19.56 7.06
CA GLY A 186 7.96 20.25 8.07
C GLY A 186 9.45 20.32 7.73
N ASP A 187 9.90 19.46 6.81
CA ASP A 187 11.27 19.36 6.35
C ASP A 187 11.34 19.65 4.85
N HIS A 188 12.49 20.08 4.34
CA HIS A 188 12.69 20.32 2.91
C HIS A 188 14.11 19.99 2.47
N VAL A 189 14.29 19.73 1.19
CA VAL A 189 15.62 19.53 0.59
C VAL A 189 16.33 20.88 0.51
N VAL A 190 17.50 20.98 1.13
CA VAL A 190 18.32 22.20 1.13
C VAL A 190 19.53 22.09 0.20
N GLN A 191 19.94 20.86 -0.12
CA GLN A 191 21.02 20.58 -1.05
C GLN A 191 20.63 19.44 -1.96
N LEU A 192 20.75 19.65 -3.26
CA LEU A 192 20.49 18.62 -4.28
C LEU A 192 21.47 17.47 -4.19
N PRO A 193 21.05 16.24 -4.47
CA PRO A 193 21.96 15.16 -4.74
C PRO A 193 22.81 15.44 -6.00
N PRO A 194 24.01 14.84 -6.11
CA PRO A 194 24.81 14.92 -7.33
C PRO A 194 24.01 14.50 -8.57
N GLY A 195 24.11 15.28 -9.64
CA GLY A 195 23.42 15.01 -10.92
C GLY A 195 21.97 15.48 -11.00
N PHE A 196 21.38 15.92 -9.89
CA PHE A 196 20.05 16.51 -9.88
C PHE A 196 20.06 18.00 -10.17
N ARG A 197 18.93 18.50 -10.67
CA ARG A 197 18.68 19.92 -10.92
C ARG A 197 17.30 20.32 -10.40
N VAL A 198 17.13 21.58 -10.05
CA VAL A 198 15.83 22.14 -9.67
C VAL A 198 14.99 22.31 -10.93
N ILE A 199 13.76 21.77 -10.91
CA ILE A 199 12.79 21.91 -12.01
C ILE A 199 11.57 22.75 -11.63
N ALA A 200 11.30 22.95 -10.33
CA ALA A 200 10.31 23.90 -9.83
C ALA A 200 10.63 24.36 -8.40
N GLN A 201 10.05 25.51 -8.00
CA GLN A 201 10.26 26.18 -6.72
C GLN A 201 8.92 26.70 -6.17
N SER A 202 8.81 26.84 -4.85
CA SER A 202 7.79 27.65 -4.17
C SER A 202 8.45 28.74 -3.32
N GLU A 203 7.64 29.61 -2.72
CA GLU A 203 8.16 30.69 -1.86
C GLU A 203 9.00 30.15 -0.68
N ASN A 204 8.53 29.05 -0.04
CA ASN A 204 9.17 28.48 1.13
C ASN A 204 9.96 27.19 0.82
N ALA A 205 9.87 26.65 -0.39
CA ALA A 205 10.66 25.52 -0.84
C ALA A 205 11.42 25.86 -2.13
N PRO A 206 12.66 26.39 -2.04
CA PRO A 206 13.49 26.69 -3.20
C PRO A 206 13.79 25.47 -4.07
N ILE A 207 13.67 24.27 -3.53
CA ILE A 207 13.72 23.01 -4.24
C ILE A 207 12.36 22.31 -4.02
N ALA A 208 11.32 22.78 -4.72
CA ALA A 208 9.99 22.19 -4.64
C ALA A 208 9.82 21.00 -5.60
N ALA A 209 10.65 20.92 -6.65
CA ALA A 209 10.79 19.75 -7.49
C ALA A 209 12.21 19.64 -8.05
N MET A 210 12.70 18.42 -8.19
CA MET A 210 14.02 18.11 -8.71
C MET A 210 13.98 16.91 -9.65
N ALA A 211 14.94 16.84 -10.58
CA ALA A 211 15.08 15.73 -11.52
C ALA A 211 16.55 15.46 -11.86
N ASP A 212 16.85 14.23 -12.23
CA ASP A 212 18.12 13.83 -12.84
C ASP A 212 17.96 13.45 -14.32
N ARG A 213 18.97 12.83 -14.91
CA ARG A 213 18.96 12.32 -16.29
C ARG A 213 18.58 10.84 -16.39
N ALA A 214 18.51 10.13 -15.28
CA ALA A 214 18.17 8.71 -15.23
C ALA A 214 16.65 8.48 -15.15
N GLY A 215 15.85 9.55 -15.06
CA GLY A 215 14.40 9.47 -14.93
C GLY A 215 13.92 9.52 -13.47
N HIS A 216 14.80 9.82 -12.53
CA HIS A 216 14.36 10.09 -11.17
C HIS A 216 13.85 11.51 -11.08
N VAL A 217 12.62 11.66 -10.62
CA VAL A 217 11.97 12.95 -10.37
C VAL A 217 11.41 12.96 -8.96
N ALA A 218 11.40 14.12 -8.33
CA ALA A 218 10.85 14.22 -6.99
C ALA A 218 10.22 15.59 -6.75
N ILE A 219 9.13 15.60 -5.99
CA ILE A 219 8.30 16.77 -5.72
C ILE A 219 7.96 16.86 -4.23
N GLN A 220 7.94 18.08 -3.70
CA GLN A 220 7.64 18.32 -2.28
C GLN A 220 6.14 18.37 -1.99
N PHE A 221 5.33 18.67 -2.98
CA PHE A 221 3.88 18.82 -2.91
C PHE A 221 3.16 17.51 -3.25
N HIS A 222 1.86 17.48 -3.00
CA HIS A 222 0.99 16.32 -3.22
C HIS A 222 0.16 16.47 -4.51
N PRO A 223 0.53 15.77 -5.60
CA PRO A 223 -0.22 15.82 -6.87
C PRO A 223 -1.51 15.00 -6.83
N GLU A 224 -1.60 14.03 -5.92
CA GLU A 224 -2.72 13.10 -5.82
C GLU A 224 -4.00 13.71 -5.26
N VAL A 225 -3.89 14.82 -4.49
CA VAL A 225 -5.04 15.44 -3.82
C VAL A 225 -5.76 16.44 -4.70
N VAL A 226 -7.05 16.65 -4.45
CA VAL A 226 -7.91 17.57 -5.22
C VAL A 226 -7.47 19.04 -5.15
N HIS A 227 -6.70 19.38 -4.13
CA HIS A 227 -6.17 20.73 -3.91
C HIS A 227 -4.98 21.08 -4.81
N THR A 228 -4.47 20.13 -5.59
CA THR A 228 -3.51 20.32 -6.67
C THR A 228 -4.24 20.12 -8.01
N PRO A 229 -4.84 21.16 -8.61
CA PRO A 229 -5.75 20.99 -9.74
C PRO A 229 -5.12 20.30 -10.97
N GLN A 230 -3.82 20.54 -11.23
CA GLN A 230 -3.09 19.90 -12.33
C GLN A 230 -2.35 18.62 -11.91
N GLY A 231 -2.62 18.09 -10.70
CA GLY A 231 -1.93 16.94 -10.16
C GLY A 231 -2.11 15.66 -10.97
N SER A 232 -3.31 15.42 -11.52
CA SER A 232 -3.55 14.27 -12.40
C SER A 232 -2.70 14.33 -13.67
N GLN A 233 -2.57 15.53 -14.28
CA GLN A 233 -1.71 15.72 -15.45
C GLN A 233 -0.24 15.49 -15.13
N LEU A 234 0.22 15.91 -13.95
CA LEU A 234 1.59 15.68 -13.50
C LEU A 234 1.87 14.16 -13.33
N ILE A 235 0.93 13.43 -12.74
CA ILE A 235 1.02 11.97 -12.61
C ILE A 235 1.03 11.32 -14.00
N GLU A 236 0.15 11.74 -14.92
CA GLU A 236 0.15 11.24 -16.30
C GLU A 236 1.48 11.53 -17.01
N ASN A 237 2.03 12.74 -16.86
CA ASN A 237 3.34 13.09 -17.43
C ASN A 237 4.46 12.20 -16.89
N PHE A 238 4.46 11.90 -15.57
CA PHE A 238 5.41 10.93 -15.02
C PHE A 238 5.24 9.56 -15.66
N LEU A 239 4.03 9.04 -15.74
CA LEU A 239 3.73 7.70 -16.25
C LEU A 239 4.12 7.55 -17.73
N PHE A 240 3.74 8.52 -18.57
CA PHE A 240 3.85 8.37 -20.02
C PHE A 240 5.11 9.01 -20.61
N GLU A 241 5.53 10.17 -20.08
CA GLU A 241 6.66 10.92 -20.62
C GLU A 241 8.00 10.59 -19.94
N VAL A 242 7.96 10.17 -18.67
CA VAL A 242 9.17 9.81 -17.91
C VAL A 242 9.35 8.30 -17.84
N ALA A 243 8.31 7.58 -17.41
CA ALA A 243 8.38 6.12 -17.19
C ALA A 243 8.05 5.30 -18.46
N GLY A 244 7.45 5.90 -19.49
CA GLY A 244 7.14 5.22 -20.73
C GLY A 244 6.14 4.08 -20.56
N CYS A 245 5.18 4.22 -19.63
CA CYS A 245 4.14 3.24 -19.42
C CYS A 245 3.11 3.28 -20.55
N ASP A 246 2.46 2.14 -20.80
CA ASP A 246 1.33 2.06 -21.73
C ASP A 246 0.00 2.14 -20.97
N LYS A 247 -1.03 2.73 -21.62
CA LYS A 247 -2.41 2.71 -21.12
C LYS A 247 -3.06 1.34 -21.39
N ALA A 248 -2.64 0.34 -20.65
CA ALA A 248 -3.11 -1.03 -20.85
C ALA A 248 -4.10 -1.50 -19.78
N TRP A 249 -4.13 -0.83 -18.62
CA TRP A 249 -4.97 -1.23 -17.52
C TRP A 249 -6.36 -0.60 -17.59
N THR A 250 -7.38 -1.45 -17.44
CA THR A 250 -8.78 -1.04 -17.22
C THR A 250 -9.37 -1.87 -16.09
N ALA A 251 -10.42 -1.33 -15.43
CA ALA A 251 -11.12 -2.09 -14.40
C ALA A 251 -11.69 -3.42 -14.94
N GLY A 252 -12.08 -3.47 -16.22
CA GLY A 252 -12.53 -4.70 -16.90
C GLY A 252 -11.40 -5.73 -17.01
N ASN A 253 -10.24 -5.34 -17.50
CA ASN A 253 -9.07 -6.23 -17.59
C ASN A 253 -8.66 -6.78 -16.22
N PHE A 254 -8.69 -5.93 -15.18
CA PHE A 254 -8.41 -6.35 -13.81
C PHE A 254 -9.40 -7.41 -13.31
N VAL A 255 -10.71 -7.23 -13.60
CA VAL A 255 -11.73 -8.23 -13.25
C VAL A 255 -11.45 -9.55 -13.94
N ASP A 256 -11.16 -9.54 -15.25
CA ASP A 256 -10.89 -10.76 -16.03
C ASP A 256 -9.62 -11.48 -15.57
N GLU A 257 -8.57 -10.73 -15.22
CA GLU A 257 -7.32 -11.28 -14.66
C GLU A 257 -7.55 -11.86 -13.26
N SER A 258 -8.29 -11.14 -12.40
CA SER A 258 -8.65 -11.62 -11.06
C SER A 258 -9.45 -12.92 -11.14
N ILE A 259 -10.44 -13.00 -12.02
CA ILE A 259 -11.25 -14.21 -12.23
C ILE A 259 -10.37 -15.39 -12.68
N ARG A 260 -9.42 -15.16 -13.58
CA ARG A 260 -8.48 -16.22 -14.03
C ARG A 260 -7.59 -16.68 -12.87
N GLY A 261 -6.95 -15.73 -12.17
CA GLY A 261 -6.07 -16.04 -11.04
C GLY A 261 -6.78 -16.77 -9.91
N ILE A 262 -8.02 -16.36 -9.57
CA ILE A 262 -8.83 -17.06 -8.56
C ILE A 262 -9.15 -18.49 -9.04
N ARG A 263 -9.55 -18.69 -10.29
CA ARG A 263 -9.87 -20.01 -10.84
C ARG A 263 -8.66 -20.94 -10.79
N ASP A 264 -7.48 -20.43 -11.16
CA ASP A 264 -6.24 -21.20 -11.18
C ASP A 264 -5.79 -21.56 -9.74
N ALA A 265 -5.96 -20.64 -8.80
CA ALA A 265 -5.62 -20.89 -7.39
C ALA A 265 -6.56 -21.86 -6.70
N VAL A 266 -7.86 -21.80 -6.98
CA VAL A 266 -8.90 -22.62 -6.32
C VAL A 266 -8.97 -24.02 -6.93
N GLY A 267 -8.85 -24.14 -8.25
CA GLY A 267 -9.02 -25.42 -8.93
C GLY A 267 -10.39 -26.04 -8.62
N ASP A 268 -10.37 -27.27 -8.10
CA ASP A 268 -11.58 -28.01 -7.69
C ASP A 268 -11.97 -27.82 -6.21
N GLY A 269 -11.28 -26.91 -5.49
CA GLY A 269 -11.47 -26.69 -4.05
C GLY A 269 -12.79 -26.00 -3.71
N GLN A 270 -13.26 -26.22 -2.48
CA GLN A 270 -14.45 -25.56 -1.94
C GLN A 270 -14.08 -24.25 -1.24
N VAL A 271 -14.84 -23.20 -1.52
CA VAL A 271 -14.59 -21.84 -1.06
C VAL A 271 -15.71 -21.35 -0.17
N ILE A 272 -15.38 -20.76 0.96
CA ILE A 272 -16.33 -19.98 1.76
C ILE A 272 -15.98 -18.50 1.74
N CYS A 273 -17.00 -17.66 1.82
CA CYS A 273 -16.84 -16.20 1.92
C CYS A 273 -17.62 -15.65 3.10
N ALA A 274 -16.94 -14.95 4.01
CA ALA A 274 -17.60 -14.21 5.08
C ALA A 274 -18.19 -12.90 4.53
N LEU A 275 -19.50 -12.75 4.61
CA LEU A 275 -20.19 -11.53 4.19
C LEU A 275 -20.47 -10.63 5.39
N SER A 276 -19.99 -9.39 5.33
CA SER A 276 -20.30 -8.36 6.31
C SER A 276 -21.51 -7.51 5.94
N GLY A 277 -22.06 -7.68 4.73
CA GLY A 277 -23.08 -6.77 4.18
C GLY A 277 -22.50 -5.50 3.54
N GLY A 278 -21.17 -5.27 3.65
CA GLY A 278 -20.46 -4.16 3.03
C GLY A 278 -20.11 -4.41 1.57
N VAL A 279 -19.74 -3.32 0.87
CA VAL A 279 -19.39 -3.35 -0.56
C VAL A 279 -18.20 -4.25 -0.84
N ASP A 280 -17.15 -4.19 0.00
CA ASP A 280 -15.90 -4.92 -0.23
C ASP A 280 -16.10 -6.44 -0.20
N SER A 281 -16.81 -6.95 0.82
CA SER A 281 -17.15 -8.37 0.91
C SER A 281 -18.08 -8.80 -0.24
N ALA A 282 -18.97 -7.93 -0.71
CA ALA A 282 -19.86 -8.22 -1.83
C ALA A 282 -19.08 -8.29 -3.16
N VAL A 283 -18.13 -7.40 -3.39
CA VAL A 283 -17.25 -7.41 -4.57
C VAL A 283 -16.37 -8.65 -4.57
N ALA A 284 -15.76 -8.98 -3.43
CA ALA A 284 -14.95 -10.19 -3.29
C ALA A 284 -15.76 -11.45 -3.59
N ALA A 285 -16.95 -11.60 -2.99
CA ALA A 285 -17.85 -12.72 -3.25
C ALA A 285 -18.25 -12.81 -4.73
N ARG A 286 -18.54 -11.67 -5.37
CA ARG A 286 -18.94 -11.64 -6.79
C ARG A 286 -17.79 -12.04 -7.73
N LEU A 287 -16.56 -11.60 -7.46
CA LEU A 287 -15.38 -12.00 -8.22
C LEU A 287 -15.10 -13.50 -8.09
N VAL A 288 -15.13 -14.01 -6.87
CA VAL A 288 -14.92 -15.43 -6.61
C VAL A 288 -16.02 -16.28 -7.25
N HIS A 289 -17.29 -15.87 -7.12
CA HIS A 289 -18.39 -16.59 -7.79
C HIS A 289 -18.25 -16.59 -9.31
N ALA A 290 -17.81 -15.49 -9.92
CA ALA A 290 -17.54 -15.44 -11.36
C ALA A 290 -16.39 -16.38 -11.79
N ALA A 291 -15.45 -16.66 -10.87
CA ALA A 291 -14.33 -17.55 -11.12
C ALA A 291 -14.71 -19.04 -10.96
N VAL A 292 -15.39 -19.40 -9.85
CA VAL A 292 -15.55 -20.79 -9.40
C VAL A 292 -17.02 -21.24 -9.28
N GLY A 293 -17.97 -20.33 -9.49
CA GLY A 293 -19.41 -20.67 -9.50
C GLY A 293 -19.87 -21.34 -8.21
N ASP A 294 -20.45 -22.53 -8.35
CA ASP A 294 -21.07 -23.30 -7.27
C ASP A 294 -20.12 -23.82 -6.17
N GLN A 295 -18.80 -23.73 -6.38
CA GLN A 295 -17.81 -24.06 -5.35
C GLN A 295 -17.80 -23.01 -4.22
N LEU A 296 -18.35 -21.82 -4.46
CA LEU A 296 -18.46 -20.76 -3.44
C LEU A 296 -19.74 -20.91 -2.61
N THR A 297 -19.59 -20.89 -1.30
CA THR A 297 -20.69 -20.69 -0.34
C THR A 297 -20.44 -19.44 0.49
N CYS A 298 -21.32 -18.46 0.41
CA CYS A 298 -21.25 -17.28 1.27
C CYS A 298 -21.95 -17.55 2.61
N ILE A 299 -21.38 -17.07 3.70
CA ILE A 299 -21.95 -17.13 5.05
C ILE A 299 -22.23 -15.71 5.49
N PHE A 300 -23.49 -15.40 5.76
CA PHE A 300 -23.93 -14.13 6.31
C PHE A 300 -24.53 -14.35 7.69
N VAL A 301 -24.01 -13.65 8.69
CA VAL A 301 -24.44 -13.74 10.09
C VAL A 301 -25.23 -12.50 10.46
N ASP A 302 -26.51 -12.68 10.81
CA ASP A 302 -27.28 -11.66 11.48
C ASP A 302 -27.01 -11.70 12.98
N ASN A 303 -26.27 -10.70 13.45
CA ASN A 303 -25.83 -10.57 14.84
C ASN A 303 -26.78 -9.72 15.70
N GLY A 304 -27.90 -9.27 15.16
CA GLY A 304 -28.87 -8.40 15.87
C GLY A 304 -28.39 -6.95 16.04
N LEU A 305 -27.25 -6.58 15.50
CA LEU A 305 -26.69 -5.22 15.57
C LEU A 305 -26.71 -4.51 14.20
N LEU A 306 -27.33 -5.13 13.22
CA LEU A 306 -27.46 -4.59 11.87
C LEU A 306 -28.49 -3.45 11.82
N ARG A 307 -28.43 -2.65 10.77
CA ARG A 307 -29.45 -1.61 10.52
C ARG A 307 -30.79 -2.24 10.15
N LEU A 308 -31.87 -1.53 10.41
CA LEU A 308 -33.23 -1.99 10.06
C LEU A 308 -33.32 -2.36 8.57
N GLY A 309 -33.71 -3.60 8.28
CA GLY A 309 -33.88 -4.14 6.93
C GLY A 309 -32.58 -4.45 6.21
N GLU A 310 -31.42 -4.43 6.89
CA GLU A 310 -30.11 -4.71 6.27
C GLU A 310 -29.97 -6.21 6.00
N ALA A 311 -30.35 -7.07 6.94
CA ALA A 311 -30.28 -8.52 6.78
C ALA A 311 -31.09 -9.00 5.57
N GLU A 312 -32.36 -8.55 5.48
CA GLU A 312 -33.24 -8.91 4.35
C GLU A 312 -32.71 -8.43 3.01
N ARG A 313 -32.11 -7.23 2.96
CA ARG A 313 -31.49 -6.72 1.73
C ARG A 313 -30.29 -7.56 1.31
N VAL A 314 -29.41 -7.91 2.23
CA VAL A 314 -28.25 -8.77 1.92
C VAL A 314 -28.71 -10.11 1.40
N VAL A 315 -29.61 -10.79 2.11
CA VAL A 315 -30.17 -12.08 1.69
C VAL A 315 -30.81 -11.97 0.31
N SER A 316 -31.67 -11.00 0.07
CA SER A 316 -32.33 -10.82 -1.23
C SER A 316 -31.33 -10.52 -2.35
N THR A 317 -30.31 -9.70 -2.09
CA THR A 317 -29.30 -9.35 -3.09
C THR A 317 -28.51 -10.58 -3.51
N PHE A 318 -28.04 -11.36 -2.57
CA PHE A 318 -27.19 -12.50 -2.88
C PHE A 318 -27.96 -13.69 -3.47
N THR A 319 -29.14 -13.99 -2.96
CA THR A 319 -29.95 -15.11 -3.45
C THR A 319 -30.71 -14.82 -4.74
N ASN A 320 -31.34 -13.63 -4.84
CA ASN A 320 -32.27 -13.36 -5.94
C ASN A 320 -31.65 -12.59 -7.11
N HIS A 321 -30.57 -11.79 -6.85
CA HIS A 321 -29.97 -10.97 -7.92
C HIS A 321 -28.60 -11.49 -8.35
N LEU A 322 -27.82 -12.04 -7.42
CA LEU A 322 -26.47 -12.55 -7.75
C LEU A 322 -26.43 -14.07 -7.94
N GLU A 323 -27.50 -14.76 -7.56
CA GLU A 323 -27.62 -16.23 -7.63
C GLU A 323 -26.46 -16.98 -6.96
N ILE A 324 -25.95 -16.41 -5.86
CA ILE A 324 -24.84 -16.97 -5.07
C ILE A 324 -25.40 -17.82 -3.94
N LYS A 325 -24.84 -19.00 -3.71
CA LYS A 325 -25.20 -19.82 -2.54
C LYS A 325 -24.96 -19.04 -1.26
N LEU A 326 -26.04 -18.72 -0.53
CA LEU A 326 -25.97 -17.98 0.72
C LEU A 326 -26.49 -18.83 1.89
N ARG A 327 -25.67 -18.97 2.89
CA ARG A 327 -26.05 -19.47 4.19
C ARG A 327 -26.29 -18.29 5.14
N HIS A 328 -27.56 -18.02 5.39
CA HIS A 328 -27.98 -17.01 6.37
C HIS A 328 -28.06 -17.66 7.76
N VAL A 329 -27.35 -17.09 8.72
CA VAL A 329 -27.31 -17.56 10.11
C VAL A 329 -27.91 -16.48 10.99
N ASP A 330 -29.07 -16.76 11.56
CA ASP A 330 -29.65 -15.92 12.60
C ASP A 330 -28.98 -16.25 13.95
N ALA A 331 -28.17 -15.33 14.43
CA ALA A 331 -27.42 -15.46 15.67
C ALA A 331 -27.70 -14.30 16.65
N GLN A 332 -28.78 -13.57 16.44
CA GLN A 332 -29.17 -12.38 17.23
C GLN A 332 -29.15 -12.67 18.74
N ASP A 333 -29.83 -13.72 19.16
CA ASP A 333 -29.93 -14.08 20.58
C ASP A 333 -28.55 -14.40 21.18
N ARG A 334 -27.68 -15.08 20.43
CA ARG A 334 -26.32 -15.43 20.86
C ARG A 334 -25.48 -14.18 21.08
N PHE A 335 -25.46 -13.27 20.14
CA PHE A 335 -24.69 -12.02 20.26
C PHE A 335 -25.25 -11.10 21.35
N LEU A 336 -26.56 -10.94 21.44
CA LEU A 336 -27.18 -10.08 22.44
C LEU A 336 -26.96 -10.63 23.86
N SER A 337 -26.98 -11.94 24.06
CA SER A 337 -26.68 -12.56 25.37
C SER A 337 -25.23 -12.35 25.80
N GLU A 338 -24.26 -12.47 24.87
CA GLU A 338 -22.84 -12.23 25.15
C GLU A 338 -22.55 -10.75 25.46
N LEU A 339 -23.36 -9.84 24.94
CA LEU A 339 -23.21 -8.41 25.15
C LEU A 339 -24.02 -7.88 26.36
N ALA A 340 -24.80 -8.72 27.03
CA ALA A 340 -25.59 -8.31 28.18
C ALA A 340 -24.67 -7.69 29.26
N GLU A 341 -25.08 -6.52 29.77
CA GLU A 341 -24.37 -5.75 30.81
C GLU A 341 -22.94 -5.29 30.43
N VAL A 342 -22.47 -5.49 29.19
CA VAL A 342 -21.17 -5.03 28.75
C VAL A 342 -21.26 -3.58 28.31
N THR A 343 -20.66 -2.67 29.07
CA THR A 343 -20.66 -1.23 28.77
C THR A 343 -19.38 -0.74 28.11
N ASN A 344 -18.25 -1.40 28.36
CA ASN A 344 -16.96 -1.02 27.81
C ASN A 344 -16.90 -1.33 26.30
N PRO A 345 -16.61 -0.33 25.43
CA PRO A 345 -16.60 -0.52 23.98
C PRO A 345 -15.57 -1.54 23.48
N GLU A 346 -14.39 -1.57 24.09
CA GLU A 346 -13.32 -2.50 23.70
C GLU A 346 -13.69 -3.95 24.05
N THR A 347 -14.30 -4.15 25.22
CA THR A 347 -14.82 -5.47 25.62
C THR A 347 -15.94 -5.93 24.68
N LYS A 348 -16.83 -5.01 24.26
CA LYS A 348 -17.86 -5.31 23.27
C LYS A 348 -17.25 -5.79 21.97
N ARG A 349 -16.27 -5.05 21.43
CA ARG A 349 -15.60 -5.39 20.19
C ARG A 349 -14.94 -6.77 20.23
N LYS A 350 -14.22 -7.08 21.30
CA LYS A 350 -13.60 -8.39 21.50
C LYS A 350 -14.61 -9.52 21.55
N ARG A 351 -15.69 -9.39 22.35
CA ARG A 351 -16.73 -10.41 22.43
C ARG A 351 -17.46 -10.64 21.11
N ILE A 352 -17.77 -9.56 20.39
CA ILE A 352 -18.34 -9.66 19.04
C ILE A 352 -17.41 -10.46 18.13
N GLY A 353 -16.12 -10.12 18.08
CA GLY A 353 -15.13 -10.81 17.25
C GLY A 353 -15.00 -12.30 17.61
N GLU A 354 -14.87 -12.63 18.89
CA GLU A 354 -14.78 -14.02 19.37
C GLU A 354 -16.05 -14.83 19.02
N THR A 355 -17.23 -14.23 19.21
CA THR A 355 -18.50 -14.89 18.88
C THR A 355 -18.64 -15.14 17.38
N PHE A 356 -18.18 -14.19 16.54
CA PHE A 356 -18.14 -14.37 15.09
C PHE A 356 -17.24 -15.52 14.68
N ILE A 357 -16.02 -15.58 15.22
CA ILE A 357 -15.04 -16.63 14.89
C ILE A 357 -15.63 -18.01 15.21
N HIS A 358 -16.12 -18.22 16.43
CA HIS A 358 -16.69 -19.50 16.83
C HIS A 358 -17.89 -19.91 15.98
N LEU A 359 -18.78 -18.97 15.71
CA LEU A 359 -19.95 -19.25 14.88
C LEU A 359 -19.56 -19.59 13.44
N PHE A 360 -18.60 -18.87 12.90
CA PHE A 360 -18.12 -19.10 11.54
C PHE A 360 -17.40 -20.47 11.43
N GLU A 361 -16.63 -20.88 12.45
CA GLU A 361 -16.03 -22.20 12.54
C GLU A 361 -17.08 -23.31 12.62
N ASP A 362 -18.15 -23.12 13.42
CA ASP A 362 -19.25 -24.08 13.54
C ASP A 362 -19.97 -24.28 12.21
N GLU A 363 -20.26 -23.17 11.51
CA GLU A 363 -20.89 -23.18 10.19
C GLU A 363 -19.99 -23.85 9.14
N THR A 364 -18.70 -23.54 9.16
CA THR A 364 -17.70 -24.15 8.26
C THR A 364 -17.63 -25.67 8.44
N ARG A 365 -17.56 -26.15 9.69
CA ARG A 365 -17.57 -27.60 9.98
C ARG A 365 -18.82 -28.30 9.44
N SER A 366 -19.97 -27.61 9.44
CA SER A 366 -21.23 -28.16 8.94
C SER A 366 -21.29 -28.28 7.42
N LEU A 367 -20.44 -27.53 6.69
CA LEU A 367 -20.35 -27.58 5.22
C LEU A 367 -19.47 -28.71 4.70
N GLY A 368 -18.67 -29.35 5.58
CA GLY A 368 -17.74 -30.41 5.23
C GLY A 368 -16.35 -29.89 4.92
N GLN A 369 -15.72 -30.41 3.87
CA GLN A 369 -14.39 -29.94 3.47
C GLN A 369 -14.49 -28.56 2.86
N VAL A 370 -13.69 -27.62 3.40
CA VAL A 370 -13.51 -26.25 2.88
C VAL A 370 -12.00 -26.04 2.73
N ASP A 371 -11.58 -25.61 1.57
CA ASP A 371 -10.17 -25.48 1.23
C ASP A 371 -9.71 -24.02 1.26
N PHE A 372 -10.63 -23.06 1.03
CA PHE A 372 -10.31 -21.64 0.93
C PHE A 372 -11.32 -20.76 1.69
N LEU A 373 -10.80 -19.72 2.35
CA LEU A 373 -11.58 -18.65 2.97
C LEU A 373 -11.34 -17.33 2.23
N VAL A 374 -12.43 -16.68 1.82
CA VAL A 374 -12.42 -15.32 1.26
C VAL A 374 -12.85 -14.35 2.35
N GLN A 375 -11.99 -13.40 2.64
CA GLN A 375 -12.26 -12.34 3.61
C GLN A 375 -11.87 -11.00 3.01
N GLY A 376 -12.81 -10.03 3.05
CA GLY A 376 -12.50 -8.63 2.75
C GLY A 376 -11.80 -8.00 3.94
N THR A 377 -10.58 -7.48 3.72
CA THR A 377 -9.81 -6.77 4.75
C THR A 377 -9.55 -5.35 4.25
N THR A 378 -9.74 -4.36 5.12
CA THR A 378 -9.39 -2.97 4.77
C THR A 378 -7.91 -2.75 4.93
N TYR A 379 -7.31 -1.90 4.08
CA TYR A 379 -5.87 -1.66 4.09
C TYR A 379 -5.28 -1.32 5.47
N PRO A 380 -5.93 -0.51 6.34
CA PRO A 380 -5.42 -0.26 7.68
C PRO A 380 -5.35 -1.48 8.61
N ASP A 381 -5.98 -2.58 8.24
CA ASP A 381 -6.07 -3.80 9.03
C ASP A 381 -5.12 -4.91 8.51
N VAL A 382 -4.28 -4.59 7.51
CA VAL A 382 -3.33 -5.54 6.87
C VAL A 382 -1.95 -5.46 7.50
#